data_4fca1520e298fc5381f6e0802dba95e1
#
_entry.id   4fca1520e298fc5381f6e0802dba95e1
#
_cell.length_a   1.000
_cell.length_b   1.000
_cell.length_c   1.000
_cell.angle_alpha   90.00
_cell.angle_beta   90.00
_cell.angle_gamma   90.00
#
_symmetry.space_group_name_H-M   'P 1'
#
loop_
_entity.id
_entity.type
_entity.pdbx_description
1 polymer ?
#
loop_
_entity_poly.entity_id
_entity_poly.type
_entity_poly.pdbx_seq_one_letter_code
_entity_poly.pdbx_strand_id
1 'polypeptide(L)'
;MLQFQPPGFGQNVVDTSLGAMVYYTAIASPWKADTPEEERLAPLIFLHNFGGGASAFEWSKVYPAFASTYRIIAPDLIGWGQSAHPIRDYQVSDYLTTLAEFITQMSDSPVTVVASSLTGALTLRLAIERPELFKALFLVCPSGFADFGQDAGRRLPLNVIRIPLLNNLIYTLGATNEAAVSNFLRQFLFANLERVSQEMVEAYLASAQQPNAEYAALAFLRGDLYFDLSLYIPQLTVPTVIFWGKEAQFTRQDLGQRLAALNPEIIRGFEVIPETGVLPHLEQPEVMIGLLQKYLK
;
A
#
# COMPACT_ATOMS: atom_id res chain seq x y z
N MET A 1 3.07 -22.71 6.89
CA MET A 1 2.85 -21.25 6.76
C MET A 1 3.42 -20.87 5.41
N LEU A 2 2.60 -20.43 4.48
CA LEU A 2 3.08 -19.96 3.17
C LEU A 2 3.86 -18.65 3.38
N GLN A 3 5.14 -18.69 3.07
CA GLN A 3 6.03 -17.56 3.30
C GLN A 3 6.24 -16.85 1.96
N PHE A 4 5.43 -15.84 1.69
CA PHE A 4 5.50 -15.04 0.46
C PHE A 4 6.53 -13.90 0.54
N GLN A 5 7.43 -13.96 1.51
CA GLN A 5 8.49 -12.98 1.67
C GLN A 5 9.83 -13.55 1.16
N PRO A 6 10.75 -12.70 0.67
CA PRO A 6 12.04 -13.14 0.20
C PRO A 6 12.82 -13.91 1.28
N PRO A 7 13.61 -14.93 0.91
CA PRO A 7 14.51 -15.59 1.84
C PRO A 7 15.40 -14.57 2.58
N GLY A 8 15.55 -14.74 3.90
CA GLY A 8 16.31 -13.80 4.75
C GLY A 8 15.50 -12.62 5.30
N PHE A 9 14.23 -12.50 4.92
CA PHE A 9 13.27 -11.64 5.59
C PHE A 9 12.40 -12.42 6.57
N GLY A 10 12.15 -11.84 7.72
CA GLY A 10 11.37 -12.46 8.80
C GLY A 10 10.25 -11.56 9.29
N GLN A 11 9.30 -12.21 9.95
CA GLN A 11 8.12 -11.58 10.51
C GLN A 11 8.39 -11.10 11.94
N ASN A 12 7.94 -9.88 12.22
CA ASN A 12 7.91 -9.28 13.55
C ASN A 12 6.51 -8.72 13.82
N VAL A 13 6.25 -8.37 15.07
CA VAL A 13 4.94 -7.87 15.51
C VAL A 13 5.11 -6.64 16.38
N VAL A 14 4.20 -5.70 16.24
CA VAL A 14 4.07 -4.51 17.08
C VAL A 14 2.61 -4.30 17.43
N ASP A 15 2.32 -3.91 18.66
CA ASP A 15 0.95 -3.65 19.10
C ASP A 15 0.52 -2.23 18.77
N THR A 16 -0.70 -2.10 18.25
CA THR A 16 -1.40 -0.83 18.02
C THR A 16 -2.72 -0.80 18.77
N SER A 17 -3.36 0.35 18.83
CA SER A 17 -4.68 0.52 19.47
C SER A 17 -5.78 -0.37 18.86
N LEU A 18 -5.60 -0.88 17.64
CA LEU A 18 -6.55 -1.76 16.97
C LEU A 18 -6.09 -3.21 16.86
N GLY A 19 -4.98 -3.56 17.50
CA GLY A 19 -4.43 -4.90 17.53
C GLY A 19 -3.02 -4.98 16.98
N ALA A 20 -2.50 -6.20 16.91
CA ALA A 20 -1.15 -6.46 16.47
C ALA A 20 -0.97 -6.20 14.97
N MET A 21 0.02 -5.39 14.62
CA MET A 21 0.49 -5.24 13.24
C MET A 21 1.73 -6.10 13.02
N VAL A 22 1.66 -6.94 12.00
CA VAL A 22 2.77 -7.74 11.52
C VAL A 22 3.58 -6.91 10.54
N TYR A 23 4.92 -7.00 10.61
CA TYR A 23 5.80 -6.41 9.61
C TYR A 23 6.97 -7.33 9.29
N TYR A 24 7.54 -7.14 8.11
CA TYR A 24 8.67 -7.89 7.61
C TYR A 24 9.90 -7.01 7.50
N THR A 25 11.05 -7.58 7.90
CA THR A 25 12.35 -6.91 7.85
C THR A 25 13.44 -7.94 7.57
N ALA A 26 14.61 -7.49 7.14
CA ALA A 26 15.76 -8.36 6.97
C ALA A 26 16.20 -8.93 8.33
N ILE A 27 16.34 -10.26 8.43
CA ILE A 27 16.76 -10.96 9.65
C ILE A 27 18.03 -11.82 9.44
N ALA A 28 18.39 -12.09 8.19
CA ALA A 28 19.52 -12.96 7.85
C ALA A 28 20.18 -12.56 6.51
N SER A 29 21.38 -13.09 6.30
CA SER A 29 22.09 -13.00 5.02
C SER A 29 21.21 -13.45 3.84
N PRO A 30 21.31 -12.84 2.64
CA PRO A 30 22.32 -11.82 2.27
C PRO A 30 21.93 -10.38 2.64
N TRP A 31 20.74 -10.17 3.23
CA TRP A 31 20.14 -8.84 3.42
C TRP A 31 20.53 -8.19 4.75
N LYS A 32 20.95 -9.00 5.72
CA LYS A 32 21.41 -8.54 7.02
C LYS A 32 22.82 -9.09 7.29
N ALA A 33 23.77 -8.23 7.59
CA ALA A 33 25.04 -8.58 8.17
C ALA A 33 24.98 -8.38 9.70
N ASP A 34 25.63 -9.25 10.48
CA ASP A 34 25.70 -9.10 11.93
C ASP A 34 26.71 -7.99 12.33
N THR A 35 26.47 -6.75 11.92
CA THR A 35 27.33 -5.61 12.24
C THR A 35 26.55 -4.53 13.00
N PRO A 36 27.21 -3.84 13.97
CA PRO A 36 26.59 -2.73 14.71
C PRO A 36 26.17 -1.54 13.82
N GLU A 37 26.71 -1.47 12.60
CA GLU A 37 26.41 -0.41 11.63
C GLU A 37 25.01 -0.55 11.04
N GLU A 38 24.48 -1.77 10.93
CA GLU A 38 23.13 -2.02 10.41
C GLU A 38 22.02 -1.57 11.37
N GLU A 39 22.26 -1.56 12.67
CA GLU A 39 21.31 -1.03 13.65
C GLU A 39 21.08 0.48 13.50
N ARG A 40 21.99 1.16 12.76
CA ARG A 40 21.95 2.62 12.49
C ARG A 40 21.33 2.98 11.15
N LEU A 41 20.97 2.00 10.32
CA LEU A 41 20.36 2.27 9.02
C LEU A 41 19.04 3.01 9.17
N ALA A 42 18.86 4.05 8.36
CA ALA A 42 17.61 4.81 8.34
C ALA A 42 16.43 3.90 7.89
N PRO A 43 15.28 4.01 8.53
CA PRO A 43 14.12 3.21 8.17
C PRO A 43 13.54 3.62 6.80
N LEU A 44 13.23 2.62 6.00
CA LEU A 44 12.49 2.73 4.75
C LEU A 44 11.27 1.83 4.84
N ILE A 45 10.09 2.43 4.92
CA ILE A 45 8.83 1.75 5.15
C ILE A 45 8.10 1.55 3.82
N PHE A 46 7.62 0.33 3.55
CA PHE A 46 6.86 -0.01 2.36
C PHE A 46 5.43 -0.40 2.72
N LEU A 47 4.46 0.38 2.28
CA LEU A 47 3.05 0.20 2.59
C LEU A 47 2.29 -0.29 1.34
N HIS A 48 1.61 -1.44 1.48
CA HIS A 48 0.82 -2.06 0.43
C HIS A 48 -0.48 -1.30 0.15
N ASN A 49 -1.18 -1.64 -0.96
CA ASN A 49 -2.45 -1.02 -1.34
C ASN A 49 -3.66 -1.56 -0.54
N PHE A 50 -4.87 -1.07 -0.89
CA PHE A 50 -6.15 -1.57 -0.43
C PHE A 50 -6.84 -2.37 -1.55
N GLY A 51 -6.56 -3.64 -1.65
CA GLY A 51 -7.24 -4.55 -2.57
C GLY A 51 -7.58 -5.84 -1.85
N GLY A 52 -8.62 -6.56 -2.26
CA GLY A 52 -8.93 -7.86 -1.64
C GLY A 52 -7.72 -8.79 -1.69
N GLY A 53 -7.13 -9.07 -0.53
CA GLY A 53 -5.92 -9.89 -0.41
C GLY A 53 -4.58 -9.16 -0.46
N ALA A 54 -4.58 -7.82 -0.51
CA ALA A 54 -3.35 -7.03 -0.41
C ALA A 54 -2.58 -7.32 0.88
N SER A 55 -1.25 -7.21 0.83
CA SER A 55 -0.34 -7.41 1.96
C SER A 55 1.05 -6.88 1.62
N ALA A 56 1.97 -6.91 2.57
CA ALA A 56 3.38 -6.55 2.37
C ALA A 56 4.07 -7.32 1.23
N PHE A 57 3.51 -8.46 0.80
CA PHE A 57 3.96 -9.20 -0.38
C PHE A 57 4.09 -8.33 -1.63
N GLU A 58 3.23 -7.31 -1.80
CA GLU A 58 3.27 -6.44 -2.98
C GLU A 58 4.64 -5.80 -3.23
N TRP A 59 5.38 -5.56 -2.18
CA TRP A 59 6.71 -4.95 -2.24
C TRP A 59 7.85 -5.96 -2.16
N SER A 60 7.56 -7.26 -2.01
CA SER A 60 8.55 -8.31 -1.76
C SER A 60 9.65 -8.42 -2.83
N LYS A 61 9.37 -8.01 -4.07
CA LYS A 61 10.34 -7.99 -5.16
C LYS A 61 11.12 -6.66 -5.28
N VAL A 62 10.74 -5.64 -4.52
CA VAL A 62 11.34 -4.29 -4.57
C VAL A 62 12.21 -4.03 -3.36
N TYR A 63 11.70 -4.19 -2.15
CA TYR A 63 12.38 -3.75 -0.94
C TYR A 63 13.73 -4.46 -0.66
N PRO A 64 14.01 -5.72 -1.10
CA PRO A 64 15.32 -6.33 -0.87
C PRO A 64 16.48 -5.55 -1.50
N ALA A 65 16.23 -4.87 -2.63
CA ALA A 65 17.25 -4.07 -3.31
C ALA A 65 17.80 -2.88 -2.47
N PHE A 66 17.12 -2.53 -1.40
CA PHE A 66 17.46 -1.42 -0.51
C PHE A 66 17.98 -1.87 0.85
N ALA A 67 17.97 -3.18 1.14
CA ALA A 67 18.30 -3.72 2.47
C ALA A 67 19.75 -3.48 2.91
N SER A 68 20.69 -3.28 1.97
CA SER A 68 22.08 -2.93 2.30
C SER A 68 22.28 -1.45 2.70
N THR A 69 21.28 -0.59 2.45
CA THR A 69 21.38 0.86 2.65
C THR A 69 20.38 1.39 3.65
N TYR A 70 19.26 0.67 3.82
CA TYR A 70 18.16 1.06 4.68
C TYR A 70 17.69 -0.11 5.55
N ARG A 71 17.20 0.21 6.74
CA ARG A 71 16.42 -0.75 7.54
C ARG A 71 15.04 -0.88 6.93
N ILE A 72 14.81 -1.99 6.23
CA ILE A 72 13.53 -2.27 5.56
C ILE A 72 12.47 -2.63 6.58
N ILE A 73 11.28 -2.03 6.42
CA ILE A 73 10.10 -2.29 7.24
C ILE A 73 8.89 -2.35 6.31
N ALA A 74 8.28 -3.51 6.17
CA ALA A 74 7.12 -3.73 5.30
C ALA A 74 5.95 -4.31 6.12
N PRO A 75 5.06 -3.47 6.69
CA PRO A 75 3.92 -3.98 7.46
C PRO A 75 2.77 -4.45 6.58
N ASP A 76 2.04 -5.42 7.12
CA ASP A 76 0.65 -5.64 6.79
C ASP A 76 -0.19 -4.64 7.60
N LEU A 77 -1.07 -3.89 6.96
CA LEU A 77 -1.95 -2.95 7.64
C LEU A 77 -3.02 -3.67 8.47
N ILE A 78 -3.59 -3.02 9.47
CA ILE A 78 -4.73 -3.56 10.23
C ILE A 78 -5.87 -3.93 9.27
N GLY A 79 -6.38 -5.16 9.42
CA GLY A 79 -7.40 -5.73 8.53
C GLY A 79 -6.85 -6.37 7.26
N TRP A 80 -5.52 -6.49 7.12
CA TRP A 80 -4.84 -7.02 5.93
C TRP A 80 -3.71 -7.98 6.30
N GLY A 81 -3.37 -8.89 5.37
CA GLY A 81 -2.26 -9.81 5.52
C GLY A 81 -2.33 -10.66 6.78
N GLN A 82 -1.25 -10.66 7.56
CA GLN A 82 -1.13 -11.40 8.82
C GLN A 82 -1.38 -10.51 10.06
N SER A 83 -1.69 -9.24 9.88
CA SER A 83 -2.04 -8.32 10.96
C SER A 83 -3.42 -8.64 11.56
N ALA A 84 -3.74 -8.06 12.70
CA ALA A 84 -5.05 -8.25 13.33
C ALA A 84 -6.19 -7.78 12.42
N HIS A 85 -7.29 -8.55 12.41
CA HIS A 85 -8.50 -8.29 11.65
C HIS A 85 -9.68 -8.06 12.62
N PRO A 86 -9.73 -6.93 13.34
CA PRO A 86 -10.84 -6.65 14.24
C PRO A 86 -12.17 -6.52 13.48
N ILE A 87 -13.22 -7.09 14.05
CA ILE A 87 -14.58 -6.98 13.54
C ILE A 87 -15.08 -5.56 13.79
N ARG A 88 -15.10 -4.72 12.75
CA ARG A 88 -15.51 -3.32 12.86
C ARG A 88 -15.84 -2.69 11.51
N ASP A 89 -16.53 -1.57 11.53
CA ASP A 89 -16.65 -0.67 10.39
C ASP A 89 -15.41 0.23 10.33
N TYR A 90 -14.47 -0.13 9.45
CA TYR A 90 -13.22 0.59 9.29
C TYR A 90 -13.45 1.99 8.73
N GLN A 91 -12.74 2.97 9.31
CA GLN A 91 -12.77 4.38 8.93
C GLN A 91 -11.37 4.88 8.57
N VAL A 92 -11.31 6.00 7.86
CA VAL A 92 -10.04 6.67 7.55
C VAL A 92 -9.20 6.94 8.82
N SER A 93 -9.84 7.38 9.90
CA SER A 93 -9.18 7.64 11.19
C SER A 93 -8.48 6.42 11.79
N ASP A 94 -9.00 5.22 11.55
CA ASP A 94 -8.38 3.98 12.04
C ASP A 94 -7.01 3.77 11.44
N TYR A 95 -6.89 3.98 10.13
CA TYR A 95 -5.62 3.86 9.41
C TYR A 95 -4.65 4.99 9.72
N LEU A 96 -5.12 6.23 9.85
CA LEU A 96 -4.26 7.35 10.27
C LEU A 96 -3.68 7.12 11.67
N THR A 97 -4.52 6.66 12.60
CA THR A 97 -4.09 6.37 13.98
C THR A 97 -3.09 5.20 14.01
N THR A 98 -3.42 4.06 13.43
CA THR A 98 -2.55 2.88 13.49
C THR A 98 -1.25 3.05 12.71
N LEU A 99 -1.25 3.80 11.60
CA LEU A 99 -0.02 4.17 10.89
C LEU A 99 0.87 5.10 11.72
N ALA A 100 0.29 6.10 12.39
CA ALA A 100 1.05 7.00 13.26
C ALA A 100 1.66 6.24 14.44
N GLU A 101 0.89 5.38 15.10
CA GLU A 101 1.37 4.50 16.18
C GLU A 101 2.50 3.58 15.70
N PHE A 102 2.31 2.94 14.54
CA PHE A 102 3.30 2.05 13.94
C PHE A 102 4.60 2.80 13.65
N ILE A 103 4.54 3.93 12.93
CA ILE A 103 5.73 4.71 12.56
C ILE A 103 6.48 5.18 13.81
N THR A 104 5.77 5.67 14.81
CA THR A 104 6.37 6.15 16.08
C THR A 104 7.09 5.04 16.84
N GLN A 105 6.56 3.79 16.79
CA GLN A 105 7.22 2.64 17.42
C GLN A 105 8.43 2.14 16.59
N MET A 106 8.42 2.37 15.27
CA MET A 106 9.52 1.94 14.41
C MET A 106 10.71 2.89 14.45
N SER A 107 10.53 4.18 14.77
CA SER A 107 11.64 5.13 14.70
C SER A 107 11.38 6.38 15.53
N ASP A 108 12.42 6.83 16.23
CA ASP A 108 12.46 8.13 16.93
C ASP A 108 12.81 9.31 15.97
N SER A 109 13.13 8.99 14.71
CA SER A 109 13.50 9.97 13.69
C SER A 109 12.54 9.91 12.50
N PRO A 110 12.38 11.00 11.74
CA PRO A 110 11.51 11.02 10.57
C PRO A 110 11.87 9.91 9.56
N VAL A 111 10.86 9.18 9.10
CA VAL A 111 11.01 8.02 8.21
C VAL A 111 10.78 8.36 6.75
N THR A 112 11.37 7.58 5.86
CA THR A 112 11.01 7.59 4.43
C THR A 112 9.97 6.50 4.18
N VAL A 113 8.88 6.86 3.51
CA VAL A 113 7.77 5.93 3.22
C VAL A 113 7.56 5.79 1.71
N VAL A 114 7.43 4.55 1.27
CA VAL A 114 6.96 4.16 -0.06
C VAL A 114 5.57 3.56 0.11
N ALA A 115 4.56 4.10 -0.54
CA ALA A 115 3.18 3.64 -0.36
C ALA A 115 2.40 3.67 -1.68
N SER A 116 1.41 2.78 -1.83
CA SER A 116 0.63 2.67 -3.06
C SER A 116 -0.86 2.95 -2.85
N SER A 117 -1.51 3.45 -3.90
CA SER A 117 -2.97 3.61 -4.03
C SER A 117 -3.58 4.41 -2.85
N LEU A 118 -4.67 3.92 -2.26
CA LEU A 118 -5.33 4.56 -1.11
C LEU A 118 -4.40 4.70 0.10
N THR A 119 -3.52 3.72 0.35
CA THR A 119 -2.53 3.83 1.42
C THR A 119 -1.57 5.00 1.18
N GLY A 120 -1.19 5.24 -0.08
CA GLY A 120 -0.41 6.42 -0.45
C GLY A 120 -1.14 7.73 -0.13
N ALA A 121 -2.45 7.80 -0.40
CA ALA A 121 -3.28 8.95 -0.07
C ALA A 121 -3.45 9.14 1.46
N LEU A 122 -3.65 8.06 2.21
CA LEU A 122 -3.71 8.07 3.67
C LEU A 122 -2.37 8.51 4.29
N THR A 123 -1.25 8.01 3.76
CA THR A 123 0.10 8.40 4.19
C THR A 123 0.36 9.88 3.94
N LEU A 124 -0.04 10.40 2.77
CA LEU A 124 0.06 11.82 2.47
C LEU A 124 -0.76 12.66 3.46
N ARG A 125 -1.99 12.25 3.72
CA ARG A 125 -2.85 12.93 4.70
C ARG A 125 -2.24 12.90 6.10
N LEU A 126 -1.71 11.77 6.55
CA LEU A 126 -1.01 11.67 7.82
C LEU A 126 0.23 12.59 7.86
N ALA A 127 0.97 12.70 6.75
CA ALA A 127 2.14 13.58 6.66
C ALA A 127 1.79 15.08 6.73
N ILE A 128 0.54 15.45 6.45
CA ILE A 128 0.03 16.81 6.68
C ILE A 128 -0.31 17.02 8.17
N GLU A 129 -0.96 16.02 8.78
CA GLU A 129 -1.37 16.08 10.20
C GLU A 129 -0.16 15.94 11.16
N ARG A 130 0.86 15.16 10.76
CA ARG A 130 2.04 14.78 11.56
C ARG A 130 3.32 14.84 10.72
N PRO A 131 3.71 16.03 10.20
CA PRO A 131 4.85 16.12 9.27
C PRO A 131 6.19 15.70 9.91
N GLU A 132 6.32 15.81 11.22
CA GLU A 132 7.52 15.41 11.96
C GLU A 132 7.83 13.90 11.89
N LEU A 133 6.87 13.08 11.53
CA LEU A 133 7.07 11.65 11.36
C LEU A 133 7.76 11.30 10.03
N PHE A 134 7.78 12.22 9.06
CA PHE A 134 8.15 11.90 7.69
C PHE A 134 9.34 12.72 7.19
N LYS A 135 10.33 12.03 6.61
CA LYS A 135 11.45 12.61 5.88
C LYS A 135 11.10 12.86 4.42
N ALA A 136 10.49 11.88 3.77
CA ALA A 136 10.08 11.93 2.36
C ALA A 136 9.00 10.87 2.06
N LEU A 137 8.18 11.14 1.04
CA LEU A 137 7.17 10.22 0.54
C LEU A 137 7.46 9.83 -0.91
N PHE A 138 7.29 8.54 -1.22
CA PHE A 138 7.35 7.96 -2.56
C PHE A 138 6.02 7.24 -2.82
N LEU A 139 5.14 7.87 -3.59
CA LEU A 139 3.75 7.44 -3.71
C LEU A 139 3.47 6.86 -5.09
N VAL A 140 2.90 5.66 -5.13
CA VAL A 140 2.55 4.96 -6.37
C VAL A 140 1.04 5.03 -6.57
N CYS A 141 0.60 5.68 -7.65
CA CYS A 141 -0.80 5.88 -7.99
C CYS A 141 -1.66 6.35 -6.80
N PRO A 142 -1.22 7.34 -5.97
CA PRO A 142 -1.98 7.76 -4.80
C PRO A 142 -3.33 8.33 -5.20
N SER A 143 -4.41 7.86 -4.55
CA SER A 143 -5.76 8.37 -4.77
C SER A 143 -6.62 8.18 -3.52
N GLY A 144 -7.39 9.20 -3.20
CA GLY A 144 -8.45 9.10 -2.20
C GLY A 144 -9.78 8.55 -2.75
N PHE A 145 -9.82 8.22 -4.04
CA PHE A 145 -10.96 7.67 -4.78
C PHE A 145 -12.19 8.60 -4.90
N ALA A 146 -12.16 9.78 -4.27
CA ALA A 146 -13.16 10.84 -4.45
C ALA A 146 -12.51 12.15 -4.93
N ASP A 147 -11.36 12.06 -5.57
CA ASP A 147 -10.49 13.16 -5.94
C ASP A 147 -11.19 14.13 -6.92
N PHE A 148 -11.09 15.43 -6.63
CA PHE A 148 -11.79 16.49 -7.37
C PHE A 148 -13.33 16.31 -7.43
N GLY A 149 -13.92 15.67 -6.41
CA GLY A 149 -15.34 15.37 -6.37
C GLY A 149 -15.77 14.26 -7.31
N GLN A 150 -14.84 13.49 -7.88
CA GLN A 150 -15.13 12.36 -8.76
C GLN A 150 -15.09 11.05 -7.97
N ASP A 151 -16.10 10.23 -8.12
CA ASP A 151 -16.16 8.89 -7.52
C ASP A 151 -15.48 7.87 -8.47
N ALA A 152 -14.17 7.71 -8.34
CA ALA A 152 -13.36 6.91 -9.27
C ALA A 152 -13.50 5.38 -9.09
N GLY A 153 -14.05 4.93 -7.96
CA GLY A 153 -13.95 3.51 -7.57
C GLY A 153 -15.25 2.71 -7.64
N ARG A 154 -16.39 3.33 -7.77
CA ARG A 154 -17.69 2.63 -7.63
C ARG A 154 -18.16 2.02 -8.93
N ARG A 155 -17.84 0.76 -9.14
CA ARG A 155 -18.45 -0.04 -10.22
C ARG A 155 -19.65 -0.87 -9.75
N LEU A 156 -19.85 -1.04 -8.44
CA LEU A 156 -20.99 -1.75 -7.87
C LEU A 156 -22.00 -0.76 -7.26
N PRO A 157 -23.31 -0.96 -7.45
CA PRO A 157 -24.33 -0.15 -6.83
C PRO A 157 -24.24 -0.24 -5.30
N LEU A 158 -24.14 0.89 -4.61
CA LEU A 158 -24.06 0.96 -3.13
C LEU A 158 -25.17 0.19 -2.43
N ASN A 159 -26.36 0.18 -3.02
CA ASN A 159 -27.51 -0.50 -2.46
C ASN A 159 -27.31 -2.02 -2.35
N VAL A 160 -26.46 -2.60 -3.21
CA VAL A 160 -26.14 -4.04 -3.20
C VAL A 160 -25.07 -4.35 -2.15
N ILE A 161 -24.09 -3.46 -2.00
CA ILE A 161 -22.94 -3.66 -1.08
C ILE A 161 -23.34 -3.40 0.39
N ARG A 162 -24.46 -2.71 0.66
CA ARG A 162 -24.92 -2.39 2.03
C ARG A 162 -25.81 -3.44 2.67
N ILE A 163 -26.14 -4.54 1.98
CA ILE A 163 -26.94 -5.65 2.53
C ILE A 163 -25.99 -6.64 3.25
N PRO A 164 -26.03 -6.79 4.58
CA PRO A 164 -25.02 -7.56 5.34
C PRO A 164 -24.84 -9.02 4.89
N LEU A 165 -25.90 -9.73 4.58
CA LEU A 165 -25.82 -11.12 4.07
C LEU A 165 -25.22 -11.20 2.66
N LEU A 166 -25.44 -10.18 1.83
CA LEU A 166 -24.92 -10.13 0.47
C LEU A 166 -23.44 -9.73 0.43
N ASN A 167 -23.00 -8.93 1.39
CA ASN A 167 -21.61 -8.51 1.54
C ASN A 167 -20.64 -9.69 1.70
N ASN A 168 -20.95 -10.60 2.63
CA ASN A 168 -20.13 -11.78 2.86
C ASN A 168 -20.11 -12.71 1.64
N LEU A 169 -21.26 -12.82 0.94
CA LEU A 169 -21.32 -13.60 -0.28
C LEU A 169 -20.49 -12.96 -1.41
N ILE A 170 -20.57 -11.64 -1.58
CA ILE A 170 -19.78 -10.89 -2.57
C ILE A 170 -18.29 -11.06 -2.28
N TYR A 171 -17.86 -10.93 -1.02
CA TYR A 171 -16.48 -11.13 -0.63
C TYR A 171 -16.02 -12.57 -0.86
N THR A 172 -16.81 -13.54 -0.38
CA THR A 172 -16.48 -14.97 -0.53
C THR A 172 -16.36 -15.38 -2.00
N LEU A 173 -17.29 -14.95 -2.84
CA LEU A 173 -17.26 -15.28 -4.28
C LEU A 173 -16.20 -14.46 -5.04
N GLY A 174 -15.95 -13.22 -4.60
CA GLY A 174 -15.11 -12.26 -5.32
C GLY A 174 -13.63 -12.22 -4.90
N ALA A 175 -13.26 -12.77 -3.72
CA ALA A 175 -11.91 -12.60 -3.18
C ALA A 175 -11.30 -13.86 -2.55
N THR A 176 -12.09 -14.91 -2.26
CA THR A 176 -11.59 -16.07 -1.48
C THR A 176 -11.35 -17.34 -2.28
N ASN A 177 -11.25 -17.24 -3.60
CA ASN A 177 -10.88 -18.36 -4.49
C ASN A 177 -9.89 -17.90 -5.57
N GLU A 178 -9.06 -18.79 -6.07
CA GLU A 178 -8.01 -18.49 -7.04
C GLU A 178 -8.52 -17.81 -8.31
N ALA A 179 -9.64 -18.27 -8.86
CA ALA A 179 -10.20 -17.72 -10.09
C ALA A 179 -10.64 -16.25 -9.89
N ALA A 180 -11.27 -15.95 -8.75
CA ALA A 180 -11.69 -14.59 -8.43
C ALA A 180 -10.49 -13.66 -8.20
N VAL A 181 -9.49 -14.10 -7.42
CA VAL A 181 -8.26 -13.33 -7.18
C VAL A 181 -7.50 -13.11 -8.50
N SER A 182 -7.29 -14.16 -9.29
CA SER A 182 -6.63 -14.05 -10.60
C SER A 182 -7.36 -13.06 -11.51
N ASN A 183 -8.69 -13.15 -11.56
CA ASN A 183 -9.52 -12.24 -12.35
C ASN A 183 -9.45 -10.80 -11.85
N PHE A 184 -9.46 -10.59 -10.53
CA PHE A 184 -9.31 -9.26 -9.92
C PHE A 184 -7.96 -8.63 -10.28
N LEU A 185 -6.86 -9.35 -10.12
CA LEU A 185 -5.52 -8.88 -10.48
C LEU A 185 -5.46 -8.50 -11.97
N ARG A 186 -5.93 -9.40 -12.85
CA ARG A 186 -5.87 -9.23 -14.30
C ARG A 186 -6.77 -8.10 -14.82
N GLN A 187 -7.97 -7.96 -14.28
CA GLN A 187 -8.94 -6.99 -14.82
C GLN A 187 -8.78 -5.59 -14.25
N PHE A 188 -8.24 -5.46 -13.03
CA PHE A 188 -8.29 -4.20 -12.31
C PHE A 188 -6.94 -3.62 -11.95
N LEU A 189 -5.94 -4.45 -11.69
CA LEU A 189 -4.68 -3.98 -11.13
C LEU A 189 -3.53 -3.99 -12.14
N PHE A 190 -3.51 -4.93 -13.08
CA PHE A 190 -2.43 -5.12 -14.03
C PHE A 190 -2.78 -4.59 -15.42
N ALA A 191 -1.80 -4.02 -16.11
CA ALA A 191 -1.90 -3.67 -17.54
C ALA A 191 -1.56 -4.88 -18.41
N ASN A 192 -0.50 -5.62 -18.06
CA ASN A 192 -0.11 -6.82 -18.76
C ASN A 192 -0.53 -8.07 -17.96
N LEU A 193 -1.53 -8.76 -18.51
CA LEU A 193 -2.15 -9.92 -17.86
C LEU A 193 -1.20 -11.14 -17.73
N GLU A 194 -0.15 -11.21 -18.55
CA GLU A 194 0.85 -12.28 -18.50
C GLU A 194 1.81 -12.16 -17.31
N ARG A 195 1.88 -10.96 -16.71
CA ARG A 195 2.70 -10.71 -15.51
C ARG A 195 2.06 -11.21 -14.22
N VAL A 196 0.79 -11.57 -14.23
CA VAL A 196 0.11 -12.17 -13.07
C VAL A 196 0.58 -13.59 -12.88
N SER A 197 1.46 -13.80 -11.90
CA SER A 197 1.99 -15.14 -11.57
C SER A 197 1.08 -15.89 -10.60
N GLN A 198 1.26 -17.22 -10.56
CA GLN A 198 0.56 -18.07 -9.58
C GLN A 198 0.92 -17.69 -8.14
N GLU A 199 2.19 -17.34 -7.88
CA GLU A 199 2.65 -16.83 -6.57
C GLU A 199 1.85 -15.60 -6.10
N MET A 200 1.59 -14.66 -7.00
CA MET A 200 0.77 -13.48 -6.69
C MET A 200 -0.66 -13.87 -6.31
N VAL A 201 -1.26 -14.78 -7.07
CA VAL A 201 -2.62 -15.28 -6.79
C VAL A 201 -2.67 -15.95 -5.41
N GLU A 202 -1.71 -16.82 -5.12
CA GLU A 202 -1.62 -17.53 -3.83
C GLU A 202 -1.39 -16.57 -2.65
N ALA A 203 -0.53 -15.57 -2.81
CA ALA A 203 -0.27 -14.58 -1.76
C ALA A 203 -1.51 -13.74 -1.45
N TYR A 204 -2.20 -13.26 -2.47
CA TYR A 204 -3.45 -12.51 -2.32
C TYR A 204 -4.56 -13.38 -1.71
N LEU A 205 -4.66 -14.63 -2.15
CA LEU A 205 -5.64 -15.57 -1.63
C LEU A 205 -5.39 -15.87 -0.14
N ALA A 206 -4.14 -16.11 0.24
CA ALA A 206 -3.77 -16.37 1.63
C ALA A 206 -4.11 -15.20 2.57
N SER A 207 -3.96 -13.96 2.11
CA SER A 207 -4.38 -12.76 2.84
C SER A 207 -5.91 -12.62 2.87
N ALA A 208 -6.58 -12.82 1.74
CA ALA A 208 -8.04 -12.70 1.64
C ALA A 208 -8.81 -13.75 2.47
N GLN A 209 -8.19 -14.90 2.72
CA GLN A 209 -8.78 -16.00 3.50
C GLN A 209 -8.53 -15.88 5.02
N GLN A 210 -7.89 -14.81 5.48
CA GLN A 210 -7.75 -14.60 6.93
C GLN A 210 -9.13 -14.40 7.58
N PRO A 211 -9.33 -14.88 8.80
CA PRO A 211 -10.56 -14.64 9.53
C PRO A 211 -10.85 -13.14 9.64
N ASN A 212 -12.07 -12.73 9.30
CA ASN A 212 -12.55 -11.34 9.34
C ASN A 212 -11.88 -10.39 8.30
N ALA A 213 -11.15 -10.89 7.30
CA ALA A 213 -10.55 -10.05 6.26
C ALA A 213 -11.60 -9.29 5.41
N GLU A 214 -12.84 -9.77 5.38
CA GLU A 214 -13.95 -9.14 4.69
C GLU A 214 -14.28 -7.74 5.20
N TYR A 215 -14.09 -7.44 6.49
CA TYR A 215 -14.50 -6.16 7.08
C TYR A 215 -13.72 -4.98 6.48
N ALA A 216 -12.40 -5.07 6.39
CA ALA A 216 -11.56 -4.03 5.78
C ALA A 216 -11.80 -3.91 4.27
N ALA A 217 -11.88 -5.04 3.56
CA ALA A 217 -12.14 -5.07 2.13
C ALA A 217 -13.52 -4.48 1.77
N LEU A 218 -14.56 -4.80 2.56
CA LEU A 218 -15.90 -4.27 2.36
C LEU A 218 -15.98 -2.77 2.69
N ALA A 219 -15.27 -2.28 3.70
CA ALA A 219 -15.19 -0.84 3.98
C ALA A 219 -14.61 -0.07 2.78
N PHE A 220 -13.56 -0.61 2.14
CA PHE A 220 -13.03 -0.06 0.91
C PHE A 220 -14.06 -0.09 -0.23
N LEU A 221 -14.70 -1.23 -0.48
CA LEU A 221 -15.70 -1.38 -1.55
C LEU A 221 -16.94 -0.50 -1.35
N ARG A 222 -17.35 -0.26 -0.11
CA ARG A 222 -18.47 0.66 0.22
C ARG A 222 -18.10 2.12 0.04
N GLY A 223 -16.81 2.44 -0.05
CA GLY A 223 -16.31 3.80 -0.11
C GLY A 223 -16.24 4.50 1.26
N ASP A 224 -16.31 3.75 2.37
CA ASP A 224 -16.20 4.30 3.74
C ASP A 224 -14.83 4.91 4.00
N LEU A 225 -13.82 4.50 3.19
CA LEU A 225 -12.44 4.97 3.26
C LEU A 225 -12.11 6.04 2.20
N TYR A 226 -13.10 6.48 1.40
CA TYR A 226 -12.86 7.43 0.32
C TYR A 226 -12.85 8.87 0.83
N PHE A 227 -11.97 9.67 0.26
CA PHE A 227 -11.89 11.12 0.50
C PHE A 227 -11.29 11.83 -0.71
N ASP A 228 -11.48 13.13 -0.79
CA ASP A 228 -10.91 13.96 -1.86
C ASP A 228 -9.47 14.38 -1.49
N LEU A 229 -8.49 13.69 -2.07
CA LEU A 229 -7.07 13.97 -1.86
C LEU A 229 -6.66 15.37 -2.35
N SER A 230 -7.36 15.91 -3.36
CA SER A 230 -7.06 17.23 -3.91
C SER A 230 -7.20 18.37 -2.90
N LEU A 231 -8.01 18.18 -1.87
CA LEU A 231 -8.20 19.16 -0.79
C LEU A 231 -7.02 19.19 0.21
N TYR A 232 -6.23 18.13 0.24
CA TYR A 232 -5.12 17.94 1.19
C TYR A 232 -3.76 18.32 0.60
N ILE A 233 -3.48 17.94 -0.65
CA ILE A 233 -2.18 18.16 -1.32
C ILE A 233 -1.63 19.59 -1.18
N PRO A 234 -2.42 20.67 -1.30
CA PRO A 234 -1.91 22.03 -1.13
C PRO A 234 -1.27 22.31 0.25
N GLN A 235 -1.62 21.53 1.27
CA GLN A 235 -1.13 21.67 2.64
C GLN A 235 0.12 20.81 2.93
N LEU A 236 0.52 19.96 1.99
CA LEU A 236 1.66 19.05 2.17
C LEU A 236 2.97 19.85 2.24
N THR A 237 3.81 19.53 3.23
CA THR A 237 5.14 20.13 3.42
C THR A 237 6.27 19.12 3.29
N VAL A 238 5.96 17.82 3.33
CA VAL A 238 6.92 16.72 3.24
C VAL A 238 7.30 16.48 1.77
N PRO A 239 8.60 16.48 1.42
CA PRO A 239 9.07 16.21 0.05
C PRO A 239 8.49 14.90 -0.49
N THR A 240 7.85 14.98 -1.66
CA THR A 240 7.12 13.86 -2.23
C THR A 240 7.48 13.64 -3.70
N VAL A 241 7.58 12.36 -4.09
CA VAL A 241 7.67 11.92 -5.49
C VAL A 241 6.50 11.00 -5.79
N ILE A 242 5.87 11.18 -6.94
CA ILE A 242 4.73 10.37 -7.38
C ILE A 242 5.14 9.55 -8.60
N PHE A 243 4.83 8.26 -8.56
CA PHE A 243 4.94 7.30 -9.66
C PHE A 243 3.55 6.90 -10.13
N TRP A 244 3.34 6.78 -11.44
CA TRP A 244 2.03 6.45 -11.97
C TRP A 244 2.10 5.43 -13.07
N GLY A 245 1.37 4.32 -12.93
CA GLY A 245 1.17 3.37 -14.02
C GLY A 245 0.32 4.00 -15.12
N LYS A 246 0.84 4.00 -16.34
CA LYS A 246 0.20 4.69 -17.48
C LYS A 246 -1.19 4.15 -17.79
N GLU A 247 -1.38 2.84 -17.63
CA GLU A 247 -2.60 2.10 -17.90
C GLU A 247 -3.44 1.83 -16.64
N ALA A 248 -3.20 2.58 -15.55
CA ALA A 248 -3.97 2.44 -14.31
C ALA A 248 -5.47 2.74 -14.56
N GLN A 249 -6.33 1.77 -14.19
CA GLN A 249 -7.75 1.79 -14.57
C GLN A 249 -8.64 2.52 -13.57
N PHE A 250 -8.33 2.48 -12.26
CA PHE A 250 -9.15 3.11 -11.23
C PHE A 250 -8.98 4.63 -11.25
N THR A 251 -7.75 5.07 -11.44
CA THR A 251 -7.40 6.48 -11.51
C THR A 251 -6.46 6.67 -12.68
N ARG A 252 -6.89 7.49 -13.63
CA ARG A 252 -6.12 7.72 -14.85
C ARG A 252 -4.91 8.62 -14.57
N GLN A 253 -3.89 8.52 -15.43
CA GLN A 253 -2.67 9.31 -15.33
C GLN A 253 -2.94 10.82 -15.29
N ASP A 254 -3.92 11.32 -16.04
CA ASP A 254 -4.31 12.73 -16.07
C ASP A 254 -4.80 13.24 -14.70
N LEU A 255 -5.48 12.39 -13.93
CA LEU A 255 -5.85 12.70 -12.56
C LEU A 255 -4.58 12.86 -11.69
N GLY A 256 -3.63 11.94 -11.78
CA GLY A 256 -2.37 12.01 -11.07
C GLY A 256 -1.57 13.27 -11.39
N GLN A 257 -1.50 13.66 -12.66
CA GLN A 257 -0.85 14.91 -13.08
C GLN A 257 -1.53 16.15 -12.47
N ARG A 258 -2.87 16.17 -12.44
CA ARG A 258 -3.62 17.24 -11.80
C ARG A 258 -3.37 17.30 -10.29
N LEU A 259 -3.33 16.16 -9.61
CA LEU A 259 -2.98 16.09 -8.18
C LEU A 259 -1.57 16.63 -7.93
N ALA A 260 -0.58 16.20 -8.71
CA ALA A 260 0.80 16.67 -8.58
C ALA A 260 0.94 18.17 -8.81
N ALA A 261 0.16 18.73 -9.73
CA ALA A 261 0.17 20.16 -10.06
C ALA A 261 -0.38 21.06 -8.94
N LEU A 262 -1.05 20.51 -7.93
CA LEU A 262 -1.58 21.29 -6.79
C LEU A 262 -0.49 21.78 -5.82
N ASN A 263 0.70 21.14 -5.82
CA ASN A 263 1.81 21.53 -4.96
C ASN A 263 3.16 21.21 -5.61
N PRO A 264 3.54 21.91 -6.69
CA PRO A 264 4.72 21.58 -7.49
C PRO A 264 6.05 21.86 -6.78
N GLU A 265 6.05 22.65 -5.70
CA GLU A 265 7.26 22.92 -4.91
C GLU A 265 7.63 21.73 -4.03
N ILE A 266 6.64 21.01 -3.54
CA ILE A 266 6.81 19.87 -2.62
C ILE A 266 6.81 18.54 -3.37
N ILE A 267 6.00 18.43 -4.43
CA ILE A 267 5.98 17.25 -5.31
C ILE A 267 7.11 17.41 -6.34
N ARG A 268 8.28 16.88 -5.97
CA ARG A 268 9.56 17.05 -6.70
C ARG A 268 9.71 16.19 -7.95
N GLY A 269 8.80 15.26 -8.17
CA GLY A 269 8.83 14.36 -9.32
C GLY A 269 7.48 13.71 -9.59
N PHE A 270 7.16 13.56 -10.86
CA PHE A 270 6.02 12.78 -11.34
C PHE A 270 6.51 11.90 -12.48
N GLU A 271 6.62 10.60 -12.24
CA GLU A 271 7.14 9.63 -13.22
C GLU A 271 6.02 8.72 -13.70
N VAL A 272 5.88 8.59 -15.00
CA VAL A 272 4.90 7.70 -15.61
C VAL A 272 5.60 6.43 -16.07
N ILE A 273 5.09 5.28 -15.63
CA ILE A 273 5.64 3.98 -15.94
C ILE A 273 4.76 3.32 -17.02
N PRO A 274 5.26 3.19 -18.25
CA PRO A 274 4.50 2.60 -19.35
C PRO A 274 4.26 1.11 -19.12
N GLU A 275 3.21 0.58 -19.74
CA GLU A 275 2.84 -0.83 -19.69
C GLU A 275 2.60 -1.35 -18.26
N THR A 276 2.14 -0.48 -17.35
CA THR A 276 1.77 -0.86 -15.99
C THR A 276 0.43 -0.27 -15.57
N GLY A 277 -0.29 -1.02 -14.75
CA GLY A 277 -1.54 -0.60 -14.12
C GLY A 277 -1.31 0.11 -12.78
N VAL A 278 -2.13 -0.23 -11.79
CA VAL A 278 -2.09 0.38 -10.45
C VAL A 278 -0.88 -0.06 -9.64
N LEU A 279 -0.31 -1.23 -9.94
CA LEU A 279 0.76 -1.87 -9.18
C LEU A 279 2.05 -2.04 -10.01
N PRO A 280 2.68 -0.95 -10.49
CA PRO A 280 3.92 -1.05 -11.26
C PRO A 280 5.05 -1.77 -10.51
N HIS A 281 5.06 -1.74 -9.20
CA HIS A 281 6.03 -2.43 -8.35
C HIS A 281 5.87 -3.97 -8.34
N LEU A 282 4.69 -4.49 -8.74
CA LEU A 282 4.49 -5.92 -9.00
C LEU A 282 4.68 -6.26 -10.48
N GLU A 283 4.32 -5.35 -11.39
CA GLU A 283 4.40 -5.60 -12.83
C GLU A 283 5.81 -5.45 -13.39
N GLN A 284 6.56 -4.45 -12.91
CA GLN A 284 7.93 -4.12 -13.35
C GLN A 284 8.78 -3.71 -12.14
N PRO A 285 9.07 -4.63 -11.20
CA PRO A 285 9.79 -4.33 -9.98
C PRO A 285 11.17 -3.72 -10.24
N GLU A 286 11.86 -4.14 -11.30
CA GLU A 286 13.17 -3.61 -11.70
C GLU A 286 13.13 -2.13 -12.09
N VAL A 287 12.06 -1.71 -12.79
CA VAL A 287 11.85 -0.29 -13.15
C VAL A 287 11.58 0.52 -11.87
N MET A 288 10.74 -0.02 -10.99
CA MET A 288 10.43 0.63 -9.71
C MET A 288 11.66 0.77 -8.81
N ILE A 289 12.52 -0.25 -8.75
CA ILE A 289 13.81 -0.20 -8.04
C ILE A 289 14.68 0.93 -8.60
N GLY A 290 14.86 0.98 -9.92
CA GLY A 290 15.68 2.01 -10.56
C GLY A 290 15.15 3.43 -10.31
N LEU A 291 13.84 3.62 -10.36
CA LEU A 291 13.20 4.91 -10.07
C LEU A 291 13.36 5.30 -8.59
N LEU A 292 13.13 4.39 -7.66
CA LEU A 292 13.36 4.65 -6.23
C LEU A 292 14.83 4.99 -5.95
N GLN A 293 15.79 4.26 -6.54
CA GLN A 293 17.22 4.56 -6.41
C GLN A 293 17.61 5.94 -6.94
N LYS A 294 16.93 6.43 -7.99
CA LYS A 294 17.15 7.77 -8.54
C LYS A 294 16.84 8.87 -7.50
N TYR A 295 15.83 8.68 -6.68
CA TYR A 295 15.29 9.70 -5.78
C TYR A 295 15.67 9.50 -4.29
N LEU A 296 16.08 8.30 -3.88
CA LEU A 296 16.49 7.97 -2.50
C LEU A 296 17.95 8.35 -2.19
N LYS A 297 18.55 9.23 -2.96
CA LYS A 297 19.94 9.68 -2.78
C LYS A 297 20.11 10.61 -1.59
#